data_7a7d1e28e822500af0526493481e9128
#
_entry.id   7a7d1e28e822500af0526493481e9128
#
_cell.length_a   1.000
_cell.length_b   1.000
_cell.length_c   1.000
_cell.angle_alpha   90.00
_cell.angle_beta   90.00
_cell.angle_gamma   90.00
#
_symmetry.space_group_name_H-M   'P 1'
#
loop_
_entity.id
_entity.type
_entity.pdbx_description
1 polymer ?
#
loop_
_entity_poly.entity_id
_entity_poly.type
_entity_poly.pdbx_seq_one_letter_code
_entity_poly.pdbx_strand_id
1 'polypeptide(L)'
;MTIFHFGAMSVRLDIPLTGVTTALPQLARTLVGQADLLHAARTVATEVIQLLGPAIVRPALSARCEDYLVFALLPEGNDLRAGLPDELIARILRAEEGALAPEQVRDAVSACTSYGNDDFTVIDWNGAIVVDRTPEDALSVLEFANVELIEMRWLDDRLEDALEEAFRAAAQSMRGARILSVQTGRHTRRIAELQIDAAALYESVNNALKLFGDQWLARLHQSATQRLHIDDYERSVLRKLEALDSIYGKLRDRQVQIRSELLEVVVIVLIALEMLVLVRG
;
A
#
# COMPACT_ATOMS: atom_id res chain seq x y z
N MET A 1 18.90 0.37 4.99
CA MET A 1 17.89 -0.08 4.02
C MET A 1 17.31 -1.41 4.47
N THR A 2 16.02 -1.57 4.40
CA THR A 2 15.28 -2.76 4.81
C THR A 2 14.52 -3.33 3.60
N ILE A 3 14.54 -4.66 3.44
CA ILE A 3 13.77 -5.36 2.41
C ILE A 3 12.73 -6.21 3.13
N PHE A 4 11.48 -6.01 2.76
CA PHE A 4 10.36 -6.74 3.33
C PHE A 4 10.03 -7.96 2.46
N HIS A 5 9.67 -9.06 3.07
CA HIS A 5 9.45 -10.34 2.36
C HIS A 5 8.25 -10.30 1.39
N PHE A 6 7.32 -9.36 1.56
CA PHE A 6 6.18 -9.12 0.65
C PHE A 6 6.53 -8.25 -0.56
N GLY A 7 7.78 -7.76 -0.69
CA GLY A 7 8.27 -7.10 -1.90
C GLY A 7 8.58 -5.63 -1.76
N ALA A 8 8.24 -4.99 -0.65
CA ALA A 8 8.57 -3.60 -0.40
C ALA A 8 10.02 -3.39 0.03
N MET A 9 10.51 -2.17 -0.17
CA MET A 9 11.85 -1.74 0.24
C MET A 9 11.76 -0.37 0.93
N SER A 10 12.48 -0.22 2.04
CA SER A 10 12.68 1.06 2.70
C SER A 10 14.14 1.49 2.65
N VAL A 11 14.38 2.76 2.35
CA VAL A 11 15.70 3.40 2.40
C VAL A 11 15.63 4.53 3.43
N ARG A 12 16.26 4.32 4.58
CA ARG A 12 16.36 5.33 5.63
C ARG A 12 17.61 6.18 5.41
N LEU A 13 17.43 7.49 5.41
CA LEU A 13 18.48 8.49 5.33
C LEU A 13 18.53 9.25 6.66
N ASP A 14 19.62 9.07 7.43
CA ASP A 14 19.80 9.74 8.70
C ASP A 14 20.55 11.06 8.49
N ILE A 15 19.90 12.19 8.81
CA ILE A 15 20.46 13.53 8.67
C ILE A 15 20.64 14.10 10.07
N PRO A 16 21.88 14.37 10.52
CA PRO A 16 22.09 14.94 11.84
C PRO A 16 21.52 16.34 11.92
N LEU A 17 20.71 16.58 12.95
CA LEU A 17 20.11 17.88 13.23
C LEU A 17 21.08 18.73 14.06
N THR A 18 21.30 19.96 13.60
CA THR A 18 22.06 20.96 14.34
C THR A 18 21.26 22.26 14.38
N GLY A 19 21.08 22.83 15.56
CA GLY A 19 20.39 24.11 15.71
C GLY A 19 19.22 24.05 16.70
N VAL A 20 18.34 25.03 16.59
CA VAL A 20 17.18 25.19 17.47
C VAL A 20 15.91 24.62 16.85
N THR A 21 15.01 24.12 17.69
CA THR A 21 13.74 23.52 17.27
C THR A 21 12.87 24.45 16.42
N THR A 22 12.98 25.77 16.63
CA THR A 22 12.24 26.77 15.83
C THR A 22 12.63 26.84 14.36
N ALA A 23 13.78 26.28 13.96
CA ALA A 23 14.22 26.18 12.57
C ALA A 23 13.67 24.92 11.84
N LEU A 24 13.10 23.97 12.57
CA LEU A 24 12.62 22.70 12.01
C LEU A 24 11.51 22.86 10.96
N PRO A 25 10.54 23.80 11.06
CA PRO A 25 9.55 23.98 9.98
C PRO A 25 10.17 24.32 8.62
N GLN A 26 11.19 25.19 8.61
CA GLN A 26 11.92 25.54 7.38
C GLN A 26 12.71 24.34 6.85
N LEU A 27 13.33 23.57 7.73
CA LEU A 27 14.04 22.35 7.35
C LEU A 27 13.07 21.31 6.76
N ALA A 28 11.92 21.09 7.43
CA ALA A 28 10.88 20.18 6.92
C ALA A 28 10.45 20.56 5.50
N ARG A 29 10.17 21.85 5.27
CA ARG A 29 9.81 22.35 3.94
C ARG A 29 10.88 22.11 2.88
N THR A 30 12.15 22.15 3.27
CA THR A 30 13.27 21.89 2.35
C THR A 30 13.40 20.40 2.03
N LEU A 31 13.08 19.52 2.98
CA LEU A 31 13.28 18.08 2.87
C LEU A 31 12.10 17.36 2.22
N VAL A 32 10.87 17.82 2.44
CA VAL A 32 9.66 17.20 1.86
C VAL A 32 9.72 17.22 0.34
N GLY A 33 9.60 16.04 -0.27
CA GLY A 33 9.59 15.89 -1.74
C GLY A 33 10.91 16.27 -2.42
N GLN A 34 12.03 16.28 -1.68
CA GLN A 34 13.32 16.66 -2.27
C GLN A 34 13.77 15.63 -3.31
N ALA A 35 13.83 16.06 -4.57
CA ALA A 35 14.12 15.19 -5.72
C ALA A 35 15.47 14.46 -5.61
N ASP A 36 16.50 15.12 -5.06
CA ASP A 36 17.84 14.53 -4.92
C ASP A 36 17.85 13.38 -3.91
N LEU A 37 17.12 13.51 -2.79
CA LEU A 37 17.00 12.43 -1.80
C LEU A 37 16.20 11.24 -2.35
N LEU A 38 15.10 11.50 -3.04
CA LEU A 38 14.33 10.47 -3.71
C LEU A 38 15.15 9.76 -4.79
N HIS A 39 15.93 10.51 -5.56
CA HIS A 39 16.82 9.93 -6.57
C HIS A 39 17.91 9.06 -5.93
N ALA A 40 18.54 9.52 -4.86
CA ALA A 40 19.53 8.76 -4.11
C ALA A 40 18.95 7.46 -3.55
N ALA A 41 17.77 7.52 -2.95
CA ALA A 41 17.06 6.34 -2.46
C ALA A 41 16.75 5.33 -3.58
N ARG A 42 16.26 5.80 -4.74
CA ARG A 42 16.02 4.94 -5.90
C ARG A 42 17.29 4.32 -6.46
N THR A 43 18.40 5.06 -6.46
CA THR A 43 19.69 4.53 -6.91
C THR A 43 20.14 3.37 -6.03
N VAL A 44 20.10 3.55 -4.71
CA VAL A 44 20.42 2.49 -3.74
C VAL A 44 19.52 1.28 -3.92
N ALA A 45 18.18 1.49 -4.04
CA ALA A 45 17.24 0.42 -4.26
C ALA A 45 17.52 -0.36 -5.57
N THR A 46 17.84 0.36 -6.65
CA THR A 46 18.18 -0.24 -7.95
C THR A 46 19.45 -1.08 -7.88
N GLU A 47 20.51 -0.57 -7.25
CA GLU A 47 21.77 -1.30 -7.06
C GLU A 47 21.56 -2.60 -6.28
N VAL A 48 20.74 -2.55 -5.21
CA VAL A 48 20.45 -3.73 -4.41
C VAL A 48 19.62 -4.76 -5.18
N ILE A 49 18.61 -4.33 -5.95
CA ILE A 49 17.86 -5.24 -6.82
C ILE A 49 18.78 -5.91 -7.84
N GLN A 50 19.74 -5.17 -8.41
CA GLN A 50 20.71 -5.75 -9.35
C GLN A 50 21.62 -6.79 -8.68
N LEU A 51 22.08 -6.52 -7.46
CA LEU A 51 22.89 -7.46 -6.67
C LEU A 51 22.14 -8.72 -6.30
N LEU A 52 20.87 -8.59 -5.93
CA LEU A 52 20.01 -9.68 -5.51
C LEU A 52 19.24 -10.34 -6.66
N GLY A 53 19.38 -9.84 -7.88
CA GLY A 53 18.61 -10.25 -9.05
C GLY A 53 18.37 -11.75 -9.21
N PRO A 54 19.39 -12.62 -9.03
CA PRO A 54 19.20 -14.07 -9.12
C PRO A 54 18.33 -14.68 -8.01
N ALA A 55 18.18 -13.97 -6.88
CA ALA A 55 17.42 -14.43 -5.71
C ALA A 55 15.99 -13.83 -5.67
N ILE A 56 15.68 -12.83 -6.50
CA ILE A 56 14.39 -12.16 -6.52
C ILE A 56 13.52 -12.76 -7.64
N VAL A 57 12.34 -13.20 -7.26
CA VAL A 57 11.31 -13.64 -8.22
C VAL A 57 10.64 -12.40 -8.81
N ARG A 58 10.85 -12.11 -10.09
CA ARG A 58 10.34 -10.90 -10.78
C ARG A 58 10.98 -9.59 -10.27
N PRO A 59 12.29 -9.40 -10.45
CA PRO A 59 12.97 -8.18 -10.02
C PRO A 59 12.47 -6.98 -10.84
N ALA A 60 11.69 -6.10 -10.20
CA ALA A 60 11.21 -4.87 -10.80
C ALA A 60 11.00 -3.82 -9.72
N LEU A 61 11.50 -2.59 -9.95
CA LEU A 61 11.24 -1.46 -9.08
C LEU A 61 10.01 -0.70 -9.58
N SER A 62 9.01 -0.54 -8.72
CA SER A 62 7.83 0.27 -9.01
C SER A 62 8.20 1.74 -9.27
N ALA A 63 7.40 2.44 -10.08
CA ALA A 63 7.48 3.88 -10.21
C ALA A 63 7.07 4.60 -8.91
N ARG A 64 6.22 3.98 -8.10
CA ARG A 64 5.75 4.54 -6.83
C ARG A 64 6.92 4.59 -5.83
N CYS A 65 7.13 5.76 -5.26
CA CYS A 65 8.08 6.03 -4.18
C CYS A 65 7.46 7.13 -3.32
N GLU A 66 7.44 6.94 -2.03
CA GLU A 66 6.89 7.91 -1.08
C GLU A 66 7.98 8.24 -0.06
N ASP A 67 8.01 9.49 0.37
CA ASP A 67 8.88 9.98 1.43
C ASP A 67 8.07 10.22 2.70
N TYR A 68 8.72 10.02 3.83
CA TYR A 68 8.14 10.30 5.15
C TYR A 68 9.22 10.84 6.07
N LEU A 69 9.01 12.03 6.61
CA LEU A 69 9.98 12.71 7.48
C LEU A 69 9.74 12.37 8.94
N VAL A 70 10.78 11.90 9.62
CA VAL A 70 10.72 11.69 11.07
C VAL A 70 11.78 12.54 11.76
N PHE A 71 11.34 13.44 12.63
CA PHE A 71 12.23 14.22 13.50
C PHE A 71 12.38 13.49 14.83
N ALA A 72 13.53 12.82 15.02
CA ALA A 72 13.88 12.18 16.28
C ALA A 72 14.64 13.19 17.15
N LEU A 73 14.07 13.56 18.28
CA LEU A 73 14.57 14.57 19.19
C LEU A 73 14.86 13.95 20.55
N LEU A 74 15.97 14.34 21.15
CA LEU A 74 16.27 13.94 22.53
C LEU A 74 15.47 14.79 23.50
N PRO A 75 14.88 14.23 24.57
CA PRO A 75 14.17 14.97 25.57
C PRO A 75 15.14 15.89 26.34
N GLU A 76 14.81 17.18 26.42
CA GLU A 76 15.56 18.18 27.18
C GLU A 76 14.79 18.58 28.44
N GLY A 77 15.38 18.36 29.62
CA GLY A 77 14.76 18.71 30.89
C GLY A 77 13.60 17.85 31.32
N ASN A 78 12.73 18.39 32.21
CA ASN A 78 11.57 17.67 32.75
C ASN A 78 10.25 18.03 32.05
N ASP A 79 10.24 19.05 31.18
CA ASP A 79 9.07 19.44 30.40
C ASP A 79 9.36 19.28 28.94
N LEU A 80 8.91 18.14 28.38
CA LEU A 80 9.12 17.76 26.99
C LEU A 80 8.42 18.71 26.00
N ARG A 81 7.38 19.40 26.47
CA ARG A 81 6.59 20.32 25.64
C ARG A 81 7.06 21.76 25.71
N ALA A 82 7.93 22.13 26.67
CA ALA A 82 8.39 23.50 26.83
C ALA A 82 9.05 24.09 25.55
N GLY A 83 9.80 23.28 24.84
CA GLY A 83 10.43 23.65 23.54
C GLY A 83 9.64 23.29 22.29
N LEU A 84 8.49 22.60 22.43
CA LEU A 84 7.71 22.05 21.33
C LEU A 84 6.20 22.28 21.55
N PRO A 85 5.73 23.54 21.52
CA PRO A 85 4.30 23.81 21.58
C PRO A 85 3.57 23.23 20.38
N ASP A 86 2.28 22.90 20.53
CA ASP A 86 1.45 22.26 19.50
C ASP A 86 1.47 22.99 18.15
N GLU A 87 1.52 24.33 18.16
CA GLU A 87 1.64 25.13 16.94
C GLU A 87 2.97 24.89 16.21
N LEU A 88 4.08 24.77 16.95
CA LEU A 88 5.38 24.47 16.35
C LEU A 88 5.42 23.03 15.80
N ILE A 89 4.91 22.06 16.56
CA ILE A 89 4.77 20.66 16.12
C ILE A 89 3.97 20.59 14.81
N ALA A 90 2.80 21.25 14.78
CA ALA A 90 1.95 21.27 13.60
C ALA A 90 2.67 21.88 12.38
N ARG A 91 3.40 22.96 12.57
CA ARG A 91 4.18 23.60 11.49
C ARG A 91 5.30 22.72 10.98
N ILE A 92 5.99 22.01 11.84
CA ILE A 92 7.02 21.02 11.45
C ILE A 92 6.38 19.90 10.61
N LEU A 93 5.31 19.28 11.12
CA LEU A 93 4.65 18.16 10.48
C LEU A 93 4.00 18.51 9.13
N ARG A 94 3.51 19.75 9.00
CA ARG A 94 2.91 20.28 7.76
C ARG A 94 3.93 20.94 6.83
N ALA A 95 5.19 21.05 7.25
CA ALA A 95 6.25 21.75 6.52
C ALA A 95 5.86 23.22 6.18
N GLU A 96 5.20 23.92 7.12
CA GLU A 96 4.70 25.27 6.95
C GLU A 96 5.46 26.28 7.83
N GLU A 97 5.87 27.41 7.23
CA GLU A 97 6.57 28.48 7.95
C GLU A 97 5.62 29.48 8.61
N GLY A 98 4.42 29.63 8.06
CA GLY A 98 3.38 30.53 8.56
C GLY A 98 2.58 29.96 9.72
N ALA A 99 1.78 30.80 10.37
CA ALA A 99 0.81 30.37 11.37
C ALA A 99 -0.29 29.53 10.73
N LEU A 100 -0.64 28.43 11.37
CA LEU A 100 -1.74 27.55 10.97
C LEU A 100 -3.06 27.96 11.65
N ALA A 101 -4.18 27.67 11.02
CA ALA A 101 -5.48 27.84 11.68
C ALA A 101 -5.58 26.88 12.89
N PRO A 102 -6.27 27.26 13.98
CA PRO A 102 -6.36 26.43 15.19
C PRO A 102 -6.90 25.02 14.96
N GLU A 103 -7.74 24.82 13.94
CA GLU A 103 -8.24 23.51 13.56
C GLU A 103 -7.14 22.64 12.96
N GLN A 104 -6.28 23.23 12.11
CA GLN A 104 -5.14 22.53 11.49
C GLN A 104 -4.09 22.14 12.54
N VAL A 105 -3.87 22.98 13.54
CA VAL A 105 -2.99 22.65 14.67
C VAL A 105 -3.54 21.46 15.45
N ARG A 106 -4.83 21.50 15.84
CA ARG A 106 -5.48 20.39 16.55
C ARG A 106 -5.46 19.09 15.76
N ASP A 107 -5.70 19.16 14.46
CA ASP A 107 -5.66 17.99 13.58
C ASP A 107 -4.25 17.41 13.50
N ALA A 108 -3.23 18.22 13.27
CA ALA A 108 -1.85 17.77 13.14
C ALA A 108 -1.30 17.07 14.41
N VAL A 109 -1.74 17.49 15.60
CA VAL A 109 -1.29 16.88 16.88
C VAL A 109 -2.27 15.85 17.44
N SER A 110 -3.34 15.50 16.70
CA SER A 110 -4.39 14.61 17.20
C SER A 110 -3.91 13.18 17.46
N ALA A 111 -2.98 12.67 16.64
CA ALA A 111 -2.38 11.35 16.79
C ALA A 111 -1.09 11.45 17.63
N CYS A 112 -1.25 11.61 18.94
CA CYS A 112 -0.15 11.68 19.90
C CYS A 112 -0.21 10.50 20.86
N THR A 113 0.93 9.79 21.01
CA THR A 113 1.10 8.64 21.90
C THR A 113 2.34 8.82 22.77
N SER A 114 2.32 8.31 24.01
CA SER A 114 3.45 8.27 24.94
C SER A 114 3.49 6.93 25.64
N TYR A 115 4.68 6.46 25.97
CA TYR A 115 4.89 5.31 26.85
C TYR A 115 5.02 5.74 28.31
N GLY A 116 5.85 6.71 28.56
CA GLY A 116 6.15 7.26 29.88
C GLY A 116 5.85 8.75 30.00
N ASN A 117 6.55 9.38 30.94
CA ASN A 117 6.46 10.82 31.17
C ASN A 117 7.53 11.61 30.41
N ASP A 118 8.53 10.94 29.87
CA ASP A 118 9.73 11.49 29.25
C ASP A 118 9.87 11.16 27.77
N ASP A 119 8.79 10.65 27.15
CA ASP A 119 8.66 10.41 25.72
C ASP A 119 7.32 10.86 25.17
N PHE A 120 7.25 11.16 23.88
CA PHE A 120 6.02 11.23 23.09
C PHE A 120 6.31 11.11 21.61
N THR A 121 5.32 10.60 20.87
CA THR A 121 5.35 10.55 19.41
C THR A 121 4.08 11.19 18.86
N VAL A 122 4.24 12.13 17.93
CA VAL A 122 3.15 12.75 17.17
C VAL A 122 3.27 12.34 15.71
N ILE A 123 2.18 11.84 15.14
CA ILE A 123 2.14 11.28 13.78
C ILE A 123 1.20 12.13 12.92
N ASP A 124 1.65 12.52 11.75
CA ASP A 124 0.83 13.16 10.72
C ASP A 124 1.05 12.52 9.35
N TRP A 125 0.40 13.01 8.32
CA TRP A 125 0.38 12.49 6.96
C TRP A 125 1.75 12.38 6.29
N ASN A 126 2.60 13.41 6.46
CA ASN A 126 3.88 13.52 5.77
C ASN A 126 5.07 13.32 6.69
N GLY A 127 4.82 13.09 7.99
CA GLY A 127 5.92 12.95 8.93
C GLY A 127 5.47 12.73 10.37
N ALA A 128 6.46 12.48 11.23
CA ALA A 128 6.28 12.33 12.66
C ALA A 128 7.35 13.08 13.43
N ILE A 129 7.05 13.41 14.69
CA ILE A 129 8.02 13.84 15.68
C ILE A 129 8.08 12.77 16.77
N VAL A 130 9.26 12.25 17.02
CA VAL A 130 9.55 11.29 18.08
C VAL A 130 10.47 11.97 19.08
N VAL A 131 10.00 12.18 20.30
CA VAL A 131 10.81 12.66 21.43
C VAL A 131 11.04 11.48 22.34
N ASP A 132 12.24 10.93 22.31
CA ASP A 132 12.61 9.73 23.08
C ASP A 132 14.14 9.68 23.22
N ARG A 133 14.65 9.05 24.28
CA ARG A 133 16.09 8.76 24.47
C ARG A 133 16.57 7.60 23.60
N THR A 134 15.66 6.69 23.27
CA THR A 134 15.89 5.47 22.48
C THR A 134 14.82 5.33 21.40
N PRO A 135 14.85 6.19 20.35
CA PRO A 135 13.76 6.30 19.39
C PRO A 135 13.67 5.13 18.40
N GLU A 136 14.62 4.17 18.42
CA GLU A 136 14.79 3.14 17.40
C GLU A 136 13.54 2.28 17.21
N ASP A 137 12.87 1.91 18.30
CA ASP A 137 11.66 1.10 18.27
C ASP A 137 10.49 1.88 17.65
N ALA A 138 10.30 3.14 18.05
CA ALA A 138 9.29 4.01 17.46
C ALA A 138 9.56 4.26 15.96
N LEU A 139 10.82 4.50 15.59
CA LEU A 139 11.23 4.66 14.20
C LEU A 139 10.94 3.41 13.37
N SER A 140 11.19 2.22 13.91
CA SER A 140 10.92 0.95 13.24
C SER A 140 9.42 0.72 13.02
N VAL A 141 8.57 1.09 13.98
CA VAL A 141 7.11 1.02 13.85
C VAL A 141 6.61 1.99 12.78
N LEU A 142 7.12 3.23 12.76
CA LEU A 142 6.75 4.23 11.75
C LEU A 142 7.22 3.83 10.35
N GLU A 143 8.43 3.28 10.22
CA GLU A 143 8.95 2.72 8.97
C GLU A 143 8.02 1.61 8.46
N PHE A 144 7.63 0.67 9.34
CA PHE A 144 6.74 -0.43 8.98
C PHE A 144 5.36 0.07 8.53
N ALA A 145 4.73 1.00 9.25
CA ALA A 145 3.44 1.56 8.88
C ALA A 145 3.47 2.28 7.51
N ASN A 146 4.56 2.99 7.20
CA ASN A 146 4.72 3.63 5.89
C ASN A 146 4.93 2.61 4.76
N VAL A 147 5.64 1.53 5.02
CA VAL A 147 5.80 0.43 4.07
C VAL A 147 4.47 -0.27 3.82
N GLU A 148 3.67 -0.49 4.85
CA GLU A 148 2.31 -1.01 4.73
C GLU A 148 1.43 -0.10 3.87
N LEU A 149 1.49 1.21 4.11
CA LEU A 149 0.74 2.21 3.32
C LEU A 149 1.08 2.15 1.82
N ILE A 150 2.37 2.14 1.47
CA ILE A 150 2.78 2.13 0.06
C ILE A 150 2.36 0.83 -0.64
N GLU A 151 2.42 -0.31 0.04
CA GLU A 151 1.96 -1.59 -0.48
C GLU A 151 0.45 -1.62 -0.66
N MET A 152 -0.33 -1.12 0.31
CA MET A 152 -1.78 -1.01 0.19
C MET A 152 -2.18 -0.12 -0.99
N ARG A 153 -1.51 1.01 -1.19
CA ARG A 153 -1.73 1.89 -2.33
C ARG A 153 -1.36 1.22 -3.65
N TRP A 154 -0.27 0.48 -3.67
CA TRP A 154 0.14 -0.26 -4.86
C TRP A 154 -0.88 -1.35 -5.23
N LEU A 155 -1.37 -2.11 -4.26
CA LEU A 155 -2.42 -3.10 -4.46
C LEU A 155 -3.73 -2.45 -4.95
N ASP A 156 -4.13 -1.34 -4.35
CA ASP A 156 -5.34 -0.61 -4.71
C ASP A 156 -5.32 -0.15 -6.18
N ASP A 157 -4.20 0.42 -6.65
CA ASP A 157 -3.99 0.82 -8.05
C ASP A 157 -4.04 -0.39 -9.00
N ARG A 158 -3.37 -1.48 -8.62
CA ARG A 158 -3.34 -2.71 -9.45
C ARG A 158 -4.71 -3.36 -9.59
N LEU A 159 -5.49 -3.31 -8.52
CA LEU A 159 -6.86 -3.81 -8.53
C LEU A 159 -7.80 -2.90 -9.34
N GLU A 160 -7.57 -1.58 -9.32
CA GLU A 160 -8.29 -0.63 -10.18
C GLU A 160 -8.07 -0.96 -11.66
N ASP A 161 -6.82 -1.11 -12.09
CA ASP A 161 -6.46 -1.52 -13.45
C ASP A 161 -7.14 -2.84 -13.83
N ALA A 162 -7.12 -3.83 -12.93
CA ALA A 162 -7.72 -5.13 -13.17
C ALA A 162 -9.26 -5.06 -13.28
N LEU A 163 -9.90 -4.18 -12.49
CA LEU A 163 -11.35 -3.93 -12.56
C LEU A 163 -11.74 -3.28 -13.89
N GLU A 164 -10.99 -2.28 -14.37
CA GLU A 164 -11.24 -1.70 -15.68
C GLU A 164 -11.13 -2.73 -16.82
N GLU A 165 -10.12 -3.61 -16.77
CA GLU A 165 -9.99 -4.69 -17.73
C GLU A 165 -11.17 -5.67 -17.64
N ALA A 166 -11.61 -6.03 -16.44
CA ALA A 166 -12.75 -6.90 -16.21
C ALA A 166 -14.05 -6.31 -16.74
N PHE A 167 -14.31 -5.03 -16.50
CA PHE A 167 -15.50 -4.34 -17.03
C PHE A 167 -15.48 -4.27 -18.56
N ARG A 168 -14.33 -3.98 -19.18
CA ARG A 168 -14.19 -3.98 -20.65
C ARG A 168 -14.46 -5.37 -21.23
N ALA A 169 -13.93 -6.43 -20.61
CA ALA A 169 -14.18 -7.82 -21.01
C ALA A 169 -15.66 -8.21 -20.86
N ALA A 170 -16.30 -7.81 -19.76
CA ALA A 170 -17.73 -8.05 -19.54
C ALA A 170 -18.60 -7.35 -20.59
N ALA A 171 -18.31 -6.07 -20.89
CA ALA A 171 -19.03 -5.31 -21.92
C ALA A 171 -18.89 -5.91 -23.32
N GLN A 172 -17.69 -6.41 -23.68
CA GLN A 172 -17.46 -7.11 -24.94
C GLN A 172 -18.22 -8.44 -25.02
N SER A 173 -18.24 -9.19 -23.91
CA SER A 173 -19.00 -10.44 -23.81
C SER A 173 -20.50 -10.23 -24.03
N MET A 174 -21.05 -9.13 -23.50
CA MET A 174 -22.47 -8.79 -23.66
C MET A 174 -22.82 -8.44 -25.12
N ARG A 175 -21.89 -7.92 -25.90
CA ARG A 175 -22.06 -7.56 -27.33
C ARG A 175 -21.89 -8.76 -28.28
N GLY A 176 -21.78 -9.99 -27.78
CA GLY A 176 -21.66 -11.20 -28.61
C GLY A 176 -20.25 -11.40 -29.18
N ALA A 177 -19.25 -10.62 -28.81
CA ALA A 177 -17.87 -10.88 -29.22
C ALA A 177 -17.38 -12.19 -28.61
N ARG A 178 -16.87 -13.13 -29.45
CA ARG A 178 -16.24 -14.36 -28.98
C ARG A 178 -15.01 -14.00 -28.14
N ILE A 179 -15.14 -14.08 -26.82
CA ILE A 179 -13.99 -13.97 -25.93
C ILE A 179 -13.16 -15.23 -26.10
N LEU A 180 -11.97 -15.08 -26.67
CA LEU A 180 -11.00 -16.17 -26.80
C LEU A 180 -10.65 -16.68 -25.38
N SER A 181 -10.83 -17.98 -25.15
CA SER A 181 -10.60 -18.66 -23.86
C SER A 181 -9.21 -18.40 -23.23
N VAL A 182 -8.23 -18.03 -24.06
CA VAL A 182 -6.86 -17.69 -23.65
C VAL A 182 -6.77 -16.39 -22.84
N GLN A 183 -7.60 -15.38 -23.16
CA GLN A 183 -7.60 -14.12 -22.42
C GLN A 183 -8.18 -14.31 -21.01
N THR A 184 -9.24 -15.08 -20.87
CA THR A 184 -9.86 -15.36 -19.56
C THR A 184 -8.87 -16.06 -18.61
N GLY A 185 -8.07 -17.00 -19.10
CA GLY A 185 -7.06 -17.68 -18.29
C GLY A 185 -5.96 -16.76 -17.76
N ARG A 186 -5.52 -15.78 -18.57
CA ARG A 186 -4.52 -14.78 -18.14
C ARG A 186 -5.07 -13.85 -17.05
N HIS A 187 -6.30 -13.40 -17.20
CA HIS A 187 -6.94 -12.53 -16.21
C HIS A 187 -7.19 -13.26 -14.88
N THR A 188 -7.68 -14.50 -14.91
CA THR A 188 -7.85 -15.32 -13.70
C THR A 188 -6.53 -15.52 -12.96
N ARG A 189 -5.45 -15.77 -13.70
CA ARG A 189 -4.11 -15.89 -13.10
C ARG A 189 -3.64 -14.60 -12.45
N ARG A 190 -3.84 -13.45 -13.11
CA ARG A 190 -3.49 -12.13 -12.55
C ARG A 190 -4.23 -11.83 -11.25
N ILE A 191 -5.51 -12.19 -11.16
CA ILE A 191 -6.30 -12.02 -9.94
C ILE A 191 -5.77 -12.92 -8.82
N ALA A 192 -5.48 -14.19 -9.13
CA ALA A 192 -4.88 -15.08 -8.16
C ALA A 192 -3.53 -14.57 -7.64
N GLU A 193 -2.71 -13.96 -8.51
CA GLU A 193 -1.47 -13.30 -8.11
C GLU A 193 -1.74 -12.11 -7.15
N LEU A 194 -2.71 -11.24 -7.46
CA LEU A 194 -3.08 -10.12 -6.57
C LEU A 194 -3.68 -10.59 -5.23
N GLN A 195 -4.45 -11.68 -5.23
CA GLN A 195 -4.95 -12.29 -3.99
C GLN A 195 -3.81 -12.84 -3.13
N ILE A 196 -2.80 -13.47 -3.74
CA ILE A 196 -1.61 -13.95 -3.04
C ILE A 196 -0.79 -12.79 -2.47
N ASP A 197 -0.58 -11.73 -3.26
CA ASP A 197 0.16 -10.54 -2.83
C ASP A 197 -0.56 -9.86 -1.64
N ALA A 198 -1.89 -9.70 -1.71
CA ALA A 198 -2.69 -9.19 -0.59
C ALA A 198 -2.60 -10.08 0.65
N ALA A 199 -2.74 -11.40 0.50
CA ALA A 199 -2.66 -12.34 1.63
C ALA A 199 -1.26 -12.31 2.29
N ALA A 200 -0.19 -12.23 1.50
CA ALA A 200 1.17 -12.12 1.99
C ALA A 200 1.38 -10.83 2.81
N LEU A 201 0.81 -9.70 2.37
CA LEU A 201 0.87 -8.45 3.10
C LEU A 201 0.12 -8.55 4.44
N TYR A 202 -1.12 -9.05 4.45
CA TYR A 202 -1.90 -9.24 5.68
C TYR A 202 -1.21 -10.18 6.69
N GLU A 203 -0.63 -11.27 6.22
CA GLU A 203 0.14 -12.17 7.09
C GLU A 203 1.35 -11.46 7.69
N SER A 204 2.04 -10.63 6.90
CA SER A 204 3.16 -9.82 7.34
C SER A 204 2.81 -8.87 8.45
N VAL A 205 1.74 -8.10 8.27
CA VAL A 205 1.25 -7.14 9.26
C VAL A 205 0.92 -7.86 10.57
N ASN A 206 0.16 -8.96 10.50
CA ASN A 206 -0.16 -9.76 11.67
C ASN A 206 1.08 -10.33 12.40
N ASN A 207 2.10 -10.71 11.65
CA ASN A 207 3.32 -11.24 12.23
C ASN A 207 4.18 -10.13 12.84
N ALA A 208 4.27 -8.96 12.21
CA ALA A 208 4.97 -7.80 12.76
C ALA A 208 4.35 -7.34 14.09
N LEU A 209 3.03 -7.28 14.18
CA LEU A 209 2.31 -6.94 15.42
C LEU A 209 2.61 -7.91 16.56
N LYS A 210 2.79 -9.21 16.27
CA LYS A 210 3.21 -10.20 17.25
C LYS A 210 4.67 -10.02 17.70
N LEU A 211 5.54 -9.57 16.79
CA LEU A 211 6.97 -9.36 17.05
C LEU A 211 7.23 -8.09 17.87
N PHE A 212 6.35 -7.09 17.79
CA PHE A 212 6.50 -5.89 18.61
C PHE A 212 6.45 -6.18 20.12
N GLY A 213 5.92 -7.33 20.57
CA GLY A 213 6.04 -7.84 21.95
C GLY A 213 5.58 -6.91 23.07
N ASP A 214 5.54 -5.61 22.80
CA ASP A 214 5.17 -4.52 23.69
C ASP A 214 3.82 -3.92 23.27
N GLN A 215 2.92 -3.80 24.24
CA GLN A 215 1.60 -3.20 24.06
C GLN A 215 1.68 -1.74 23.60
N TRP A 216 2.73 -1.01 23.96
CA TRP A 216 2.93 0.38 23.54
C TRP A 216 3.24 0.45 22.04
N LEU A 217 4.16 -0.36 21.54
CA LEU A 217 4.49 -0.41 20.10
C LEU A 217 3.27 -0.78 19.26
N ALA A 218 2.44 -1.70 19.74
CA ALA A 218 1.17 -2.03 19.08
C ALA A 218 0.20 -0.84 19.03
N ARG A 219 0.11 -0.03 20.10
CA ARG A 219 -0.69 1.20 20.14
C ARG A 219 -0.11 2.28 19.22
N LEU A 220 1.21 2.41 19.16
CA LEU A 220 1.88 3.34 18.26
C LEU A 220 1.59 2.97 16.79
N HIS A 221 1.69 1.70 16.44
CA HIS A 221 1.32 1.20 15.10
C HIS A 221 -0.14 1.49 14.79
N GLN A 222 -1.06 1.18 15.72
CA GLN A 222 -2.49 1.47 15.54
C GLN A 222 -2.75 2.97 15.32
N SER A 223 -2.06 3.83 16.07
CA SER A 223 -2.16 5.29 15.88
C SER A 223 -1.66 5.72 14.49
N ALA A 224 -0.55 5.13 14.01
CA ALA A 224 -0.02 5.37 12.68
C ALA A 224 -0.99 4.88 11.59
N THR A 225 -1.51 3.65 11.70
CA THR A 225 -2.47 3.05 10.77
C THR A 225 -3.73 3.92 10.63
N GLN A 226 -4.27 4.39 11.75
CA GLN A 226 -5.43 5.28 11.75
C GLN A 226 -5.11 6.64 11.10
N ARG A 227 -3.96 7.25 11.45
CA ARG A 227 -3.57 8.55 10.91
C ARG A 227 -3.25 8.52 9.43
N LEU A 228 -2.65 7.45 8.95
CA LEU A 228 -2.32 7.21 7.55
C LEU A 228 -3.49 6.64 6.72
N HIS A 229 -4.65 6.41 7.35
CA HIS A 229 -5.85 5.83 6.72
C HIS A 229 -5.61 4.48 6.04
N ILE A 230 -4.72 3.66 6.59
CA ILE A 230 -4.38 2.34 6.03
C ILE A 230 -5.63 1.44 5.99
N ASP A 231 -6.48 1.48 7.02
CA ASP A 231 -7.74 0.73 7.10
C ASP A 231 -8.72 1.06 5.95
N ASP A 232 -8.66 2.28 5.39
CA ASP A 232 -9.50 2.69 4.27
C ASP A 232 -9.03 2.02 2.98
N TYR A 233 -7.71 1.95 2.77
CA TYR A 233 -7.11 1.20 1.66
C TYR A 233 -7.37 -0.30 1.78
N GLU A 234 -7.21 -0.88 2.97
CA GLU A 234 -7.52 -2.28 3.24
C GLU A 234 -8.96 -2.63 2.81
N ARG A 235 -9.93 -1.84 3.26
CA ARG A 235 -11.34 -2.02 2.88
C ARG A 235 -11.58 -1.84 1.37
N SER A 236 -10.83 -0.94 0.73
CA SER A 236 -10.90 -0.74 -0.72
C SER A 236 -10.36 -1.95 -1.47
N VAL A 237 -9.19 -2.45 -1.08
CA VAL A 237 -8.54 -3.65 -1.64
C VAL A 237 -9.47 -4.86 -1.55
N LEU A 238 -10.05 -5.14 -0.36
CA LEU A 238 -10.97 -6.25 -0.16
C LEU A 238 -12.20 -6.16 -1.07
N ARG A 239 -12.85 -4.99 -1.13
CA ARG A 239 -14.02 -4.78 -2.00
C ARG A 239 -13.69 -4.97 -3.48
N LYS A 240 -12.52 -4.49 -3.92
CA LYS A 240 -12.08 -4.64 -5.32
C LYS A 240 -11.79 -6.10 -5.66
N LEU A 241 -11.19 -6.86 -4.73
CA LEU A 241 -10.98 -8.31 -4.90
C LEU A 241 -12.30 -9.06 -5.03
N GLU A 242 -13.27 -8.79 -4.17
CA GLU A 242 -14.61 -9.40 -4.23
C GLU A 242 -15.34 -9.06 -5.55
N ALA A 243 -15.25 -7.80 -5.99
CA ALA A 243 -15.85 -7.36 -7.24
C ALA A 243 -15.22 -8.09 -8.45
N LEU A 244 -13.89 -8.22 -8.49
CA LEU A 244 -13.18 -8.96 -9.51
C LEU A 244 -13.61 -10.43 -9.55
N ASP A 245 -13.64 -11.09 -8.39
CA ASP A 245 -14.06 -12.50 -8.30
C ASP A 245 -15.48 -12.69 -8.83
N SER A 246 -16.42 -11.80 -8.45
CA SER A 246 -17.80 -11.82 -8.95
C SER A 246 -17.89 -11.63 -10.48
N ILE A 247 -17.14 -10.67 -11.04
CA ILE A 247 -17.18 -10.41 -12.50
C ILE A 247 -16.64 -11.61 -13.28
N TYR A 248 -15.51 -12.15 -12.87
CA TYR A 248 -14.90 -13.28 -13.55
C TYR A 248 -15.66 -14.59 -13.33
N GLY A 249 -16.29 -14.78 -12.16
CA GLY A 249 -17.25 -15.86 -11.94
C GLY A 249 -18.36 -15.83 -12.99
N LYS A 250 -19.02 -14.69 -13.16
CA LYS A 250 -20.08 -14.52 -14.18
C LYS A 250 -19.58 -14.72 -15.61
N LEU A 251 -18.39 -14.24 -15.95
CA LEU A 251 -17.79 -14.45 -17.27
C LEU A 251 -17.51 -15.92 -17.55
N ARG A 252 -17.01 -16.66 -16.55
CA ARG A 252 -16.76 -18.10 -16.65
C ARG A 252 -18.05 -18.88 -16.82
N ASP A 253 -19.07 -18.60 -16.03
CA ASP A 253 -20.36 -19.27 -16.10
C ASP A 253 -21.00 -19.07 -17.48
N ARG A 254 -20.94 -17.85 -18.02
CA ARG A 254 -21.40 -17.56 -19.37
C ARG A 254 -20.63 -18.34 -20.46
N GLN A 255 -19.31 -18.50 -20.31
CA GLN A 255 -18.52 -19.31 -21.26
C GLN A 255 -18.93 -20.79 -21.24
N VAL A 256 -19.19 -21.33 -20.04
CA VAL A 256 -19.69 -22.72 -19.90
C VAL A 256 -21.04 -22.85 -20.57
N GLN A 257 -21.95 -21.90 -20.36
CA GLN A 257 -23.27 -21.89 -20.98
C GLN A 257 -23.18 -21.85 -22.54
N ILE A 258 -22.38 -20.93 -23.09
CA ILE A 258 -22.20 -20.83 -24.55
C ILE A 258 -21.62 -22.15 -25.14
N ARG A 259 -20.67 -22.78 -24.43
CA ARG A 259 -20.14 -24.08 -24.84
C ARG A 259 -21.21 -25.17 -24.84
N SER A 260 -22.08 -25.20 -23.83
CA SER A 260 -23.17 -26.15 -23.72
C SER A 260 -24.17 -25.97 -24.87
N GLU A 261 -24.59 -24.74 -25.13
CA GLU A 261 -25.49 -24.41 -26.25
C GLU A 261 -24.89 -24.79 -27.61
N LEU A 262 -23.59 -24.57 -27.80
CA LEU A 262 -22.88 -24.91 -29.04
C LEU A 262 -22.79 -26.43 -29.25
N LEU A 263 -22.52 -27.20 -28.19
CA LEU A 263 -22.53 -28.65 -28.21
C LEU A 263 -23.92 -29.20 -28.55
N GLU A 264 -24.98 -28.62 -27.98
CA GLU A 264 -26.36 -28.99 -28.26
C GLU A 264 -26.71 -28.77 -29.75
N VAL A 265 -26.32 -27.60 -30.30
CA VAL A 265 -26.51 -27.34 -31.76
C VAL A 265 -25.73 -28.31 -32.60
N VAL A 266 -24.50 -28.66 -32.26
CA VAL A 266 -23.69 -29.67 -33.00
C VAL A 266 -24.37 -31.04 -32.96
N VAL A 267 -24.89 -31.45 -31.79
CA VAL A 267 -25.63 -32.74 -31.68
C VAL A 267 -26.89 -32.73 -32.54
N ILE A 268 -27.67 -31.65 -32.52
CA ILE A 268 -28.88 -31.52 -33.37
C ILE A 268 -28.52 -31.59 -34.84
N VAL A 269 -27.46 -30.92 -35.30
CA VAL A 269 -26.98 -30.95 -36.69
C VAL A 269 -26.53 -32.35 -37.08
N LEU A 270 -25.83 -33.07 -36.21
CA LEU A 270 -25.40 -34.45 -36.45
C LEU A 270 -26.58 -35.40 -36.60
N ILE A 271 -27.58 -35.30 -35.72
CA ILE A 271 -28.83 -36.10 -35.80
C ILE A 271 -29.58 -35.78 -37.09
N ALA A 272 -29.69 -34.50 -37.47
CA ALA A 272 -30.35 -34.12 -38.72
C ALA A 272 -29.64 -34.66 -39.96
N LEU A 273 -28.30 -34.64 -39.97
CA LEU A 273 -27.49 -35.24 -41.04
C LEU A 273 -27.66 -36.76 -41.12
N GLU A 274 -27.69 -37.45 -39.98
CA GLU A 274 -27.89 -38.89 -39.91
C GLU A 274 -29.28 -39.29 -40.45
N MET A 275 -30.32 -38.56 -40.06
CA MET A 275 -31.68 -38.74 -40.61
C MET A 275 -31.74 -38.49 -42.11
N LEU A 276 -31.02 -37.51 -42.63
CA LEU A 276 -31.01 -37.17 -44.06
C LEU A 276 -30.29 -38.24 -44.89
N VAL A 277 -29.24 -38.87 -44.35
CA VAL A 277 -28.55 -40.01 -44.97
C VAL A 277 -29.46 -41.24 -45.00
N LEU A 278 -30.18 -41.49 -43.89
CA LEU A 278 -31.11 -42.65 -43.80
C LEU A 278 -32.30 -42.54 -44.76
N VAL A 279 -32.79 -41.35 -45.10
CA VAL A 279 -33.90 -41.10 -46.03
C VAL A 279 -33.45 -41.15 -47.48
N ARG A 280 -32.15 -40.97 -47.77
CA ARG A 280 -31.58 -41.01 -49.11
C ARG A 280 -30.99 -42.35 -49.51
N GLY A 281 -30.80 -43.30 -48.61
CA GLY A 281 -30.35 -44.66 -48.86
C GLY A 281 -31.54 -45.64 -48.90
#